data_2ffecf8aa50588f66bb21c2e95c0ba81
#
_entry.id   2ffecf8aa50588f66bb21c2e95c0ba81
#
_cell.length_a   1.000
_cell.length_b   1.000
_cell.length_c   1.000
_cell.angle_alpha   90.00
_cell.angle_beta   90.00
_cell.angle_gamma   90.00
#
_symmetry.space_group_name_H-M   'P 1'
#
loop_
_entity.id
_entity.type
_entity.pdbx_description
1 polymer ?
#
loop_
_entity_poly.entity_id
_entity_poly.type
_entity_poly.pdbx_seq_one_letter_code
_entity_poly.pdbx_strand_id
1 'polypeptide(L)'
;RAVFVTPSDSLAILAANMHLAPGYKGGPKGIARSMPTSRAADRVAERLGVPCHETPTGWKFFGTLLDAGRATICGEESAGTGSDHVREKDGLWAVLLWLNILAARRRSVLDIVREHWRTHGRNYYARHDYEEVDAEAANGLMAHL
;
A
#
# COMPACT_ATOMS: atom_id res chain seq x y z
N ARG A 1 24.48 -0.25 -1.68
CA ARG A 1 23.87 -0.92 -0.51
C ARG A 1 22.42 -1.28 -0.87
N ALA A 2 22.01 -2.52 -0.61
CA ALA A 2 20.60 -2.92 -0.71
C ALA A 2 19.79 -2.17 0.36
N VAL A 3 18.57 -1.76 -0.01
CA VAL A 3 17.63 -1.07 0.87
C VAL A 3 16.35 -1.89 0.90
N PHE A 4 15.92 -2.26 2.09
CA PHE A 4 14.60 -2.87 2.26
C PHE A 4 13.56 -1.75 2.33
N VAL A 5 12.56 -1.82 1.45
CA VAL A 5 11.39 -0.95 1.48
C VAL A 5 10.23 -1.77 2.04
N THR A 6 9.63 -1.32 3.12
CA THR A 6 8.48 -2.04 3.68
C THR A 6 7.32 -2.07 2.67
N PRO A 7 6.47 -3.12 2.67
CA PRO A 7 5.31 -3.15 1.77
C PRO A 7 4.37 -1.96 1.94
N SER A 8 4.18 -1.51 3.17
CA SER A 8 3.37 -0.31 3.48
C SER A 8 3.95 0.96 2.85
N ASP A 9 5.27 1.17 2.95
CA ASP A 9 5.93 2.30 2.30
C ASP A 9 5.94 2.15 0.77
N SER A 10 6.13 0.92 0.27
CA SER A 10 6.07 0.64 -1.16
C SER A 10 4.72 1.03 -1.75
N LEU A 11 3.61 0.59 -1.14
CA LEU A 11 2.26 0.98 -1.57
C LEU A 11 2.10 2.50 -1.64
N ALA A 12 2.51 3.20 -0.58
CA ALA A 12 2.40 4.65 -0.50
C ALA A 12 3.26 5.36 -1.58
N ILE A 13 4.48 4.88 -1.80
CA ILE A 13 5.38 5.43 -2.82
C ILE A 13 4.83 5.18 -4.23
N LEU A 14 4.34 3.96 -4.50
CA LEU A 14 3.71 3.63 -5.78
C LEU A 14 2.51 4.54 -6.04
N ALA A 15 1.62 4.70 -5.06
CA ALA A 15 0.45 5.56 -5.18
C ALA A 15 0.82 7.03 -5.44
N ALA A 16 1.81 7.56 -4.71
CA ALA A 16 2.26 8.95 -4.85
C ALA A 16 2.90 9.25 -6.22
N ASN A 17 3.49 8.24 -6.86
CA ASN A 17 4.28 8.40 -8.08
C ASN A 17 3.66 7.71 -9.31
N MET A 18 2.53 7.02 -9.20
CA MET A 18 1.99 6.24 -10.32
C MET A 18 1.65 7.09 -11.54
N HIS A 19 1.34 8.38 -11.37
CA HIS A 19 1.11 9.32 -12.45
C HIS A 19 2.31 9.48 -13.41
N LEU A 20 3.51 9.06 -12.99
CA LEU A 20 4.71 9.04 -13.83
C LEU A 20 4.71 7.91 -14.85
N ALA A 21 3.91 6.87 -14.63
CA ALA A 21 3.76 5.79 -15.59
C ALA A 21 2.73 6.18 -16.67
N PRO A 22 2.99 5.89 -17.96
CA PRO A 22 2.13 6.34 -19.06
C PRO A 22 0.66 5.90 -18.94
N GLY A 23 0.41 4.70 -18.40
CA GLY A 23 -0.94 4.18 -18.20
C GLY A 23 -1.72 4.84 -17.06
N TYR A 24 -1.06 5.61 -16.20
CA TYR A 24 -1.65 6.21 -15.00
C TYR A 24 -1.43 7.73 -14.90
N LYS A 25 -1.33 8.43 -16.03
CA LYS A 25 -1.05 9.88 -16.08
C LYS A 25 -2.00 10.72 -15.23
N GLY A 26 -3.23 10.27 -15.02
CA GLY A 26 -4.21 10.95 -14.17
C GLY A 26 -4.02 10.72 -12.67
N GLY A 27 -3.05 9.89 -12.27
CA GLY A 27 -2.90 9.45 -10.89
C GLY A 27 -4.00 8.45 -10.43
N PRO A 28 -4.02 8.08 -9.17
CA PRO A 28 -5.03 7.17 -8.63
C PRO A 28 -6.38 7.89 -8.43
N LYS A 29 -7.49 7.23 -8.72
CA LYS A 29 -8.85 7.69 -8.35
C LYS A 29 -9.12 7.51 -6.86
N GLY A 30 -8.47 6.55 -6.25
CA GLY A 30 -8.51 6.21 -4.85
C GLY A 30 -7.47 5.15 -4.53
N ILE A 31 -7.14 5.03 -3.26
CA ILE A 31 -6.17 4.07 -2.74
C ILE A 31 -6.91 3.15 -1.76
N ALA A 32 -6.57 1.87 -1.73
CA ALA A 32 -7.09 0.96 -0.72
C ALA A 32 -5.95 0.23 -0.01
N ARG A 33 -6.10 0.04 1.30
CA ARG A 33 -5.18 -0.74 2.13
C ARG A 33 -5.93 -1.63 3.10
N SER A 34 -5.32 -2.75 3.48
CA SER A 34 -5.85 -3.57 4.57
C SER A 34 -5.64 -2.89 5.94
N MET A 35 -6.46 -3.25 6.93
CA MET A 35 -6.39 -2.69 8.28
C MET A 35 -4.99 -2.79 8.92
N PRO A 36 -4.26 -3.92 8.83
CA PRO A 36 -2.92 -4.03 9.41
C PRO A 36 -1.84 -3.28 8.63
N THR A 37 -2.13 -2.78 7.43
CA THR A 37 -1.22 -1.95 6.65
C THR A 37 -1.09 -0.55 7.27
N SER A 38 0.11 0.01 7.33
CA SER A 38 0.31 1.32 7.93
C SER A 38 -0.46 2.43 7.20
N ARG A 39 -0.72 3.53 7.91
CA ARG A 39 -1.41 4.71 7.37
C ARG A 39 -0.56 5.58 6.44
N ALA A 40 0.54 5.05 5.90
CA ALA A 40 1.36 5.78 4.94
C ALA A 40 0.57 6.13 3.66
N ALA A 41 -0.26 5.20 3.19
CA ALA A 41 -1.13 5.41 2.03
C ALA A 41 -2.22 6.47 2.28
N ASP A 42 -2.74 6.57 3.51
CA ASP A 42 -3.73 7.60 3.89
C ASP A 42 -3.15 9.00 3.71
N ARG A 43 -1.91 9.24 4.14
CA ARG A 43 -1.25 10.53 4.00
C ARG A 43 -1.00 10.93 2.55
N VAL A 44 -0.72 9.93 1.70
CA VAL A 44 -0.61 10.16 0.25
C VAL A 44 -1.96 10.54 -0.33
N ALA A 45 -3.01 9.80 0.01
CA ALA A 45 -4.36 10.06 -0.45
C ALA A 45 -4.85 11.46 -0.05
N GLU A 46 -4.64 11.85 1.20
CA GLU A 46 -4.95 13.19 1.71
C GLU A 46 -4.25 14.27 0.87
N ARG A 47 -2.95 14.11 0.60
CA ARG A 47 -2.19 15.07 -0.19
C ARG A 47 -2.59 15.12 -1.66
N LEU A 48 -3.02 14.00 -2.22
CA LEU A 48 -3.52 13.91 -3.60
C LEU A 48 -4.99 14.35 -3.72
N GLY A 49 -5.70 14.52 -2.61
CA GLY A 49 -7.13 14.85 -2.60
C GLY A 49 -8.01 13.69 -3.10
N VAL A 50 -7.58 12.45 -2.88
CA VAL A 50 -8.33 11.25 -3.27
C VAL A 50 -8.72 10.42 -2.05
N PRO A 51 -9.78 9.59 -2.12
CA PRO A 51 -10.16 8.74 -1.00
C PRO A 51 -9.12 7.66 -0.72
N CYS A 52 -8.93 7.34 0.58
CA CYS A 52 -8.24 6.13 1.02
C CYS A 52 -9.25 5.21 1.72
N HIS A 53 -9.32 3.97 1.28
CA HIS A 53 -10.24 2.98 1.81
C HIS A 53 -9.46 1.98 2.67
N GLU A 54 -9.85 1.87 3.94
CA GLU A 54 -9.40 0.80 4.82
C GLU A 54 -10.34 -0.39 4.68
N THR A 55 -9.80 -1.59 4.51
CA THR A 55 -10.57 -2.84 4.39
C THR A 55 -10.09 -3.88 5.38
N PRO A 56 -10.93 -4.86 5.74
CA PRO A 56 -10.43 -6.07 6.35
C PRO A 56 -9.37 -6.74 5.49
N THR A 57 -8.56 -7.61 6.08
CA THR A 57 -7.60 -8.42 5.34
C THR A 57 -8.31 -9.37 4.38
N GLY A 58 -7.88 -9.39 3.14
CA GLY A 58 -8.41 -10.26 2.09
C GLY A 58 -8.65 -9.52 0.78
N TRP A 59 -8.10 -10.08 -0.30
CA TRP A 59 -8.09 -9.44 -1.61
C TRP A 59 -9.49 -9.19 -2.21
N LYS A 60 -10.48 -10.01 -1.83
CA LYS A 60 -11.89 -9.83 -2.26
C LYS A 60 -12.47 -8.44 -1.93
N PHE A 61 -12.04 -7.84 -0.82
CA PHE A 61 -12.50 -6.50 -0.44
C PHE A 61 -11.97 -5.43 -1.37
N PHE A 62 -10.71 -5.58 -1.81
CA PHE A 62 -10.14 -4.70 -2.83
C PHE A 62 -10.84 -4.88 -4.18
N GLY A 63 -11.11 -6.12 -4.59
CA GLY A 63 -11.85 -6.43 -5.80
C GLY A 63 -13.17 -5.66 -5.89
N THR A 64 -13.93 -5.60 -4.80
CA THR A 64 -15.18 -4.82 -4.73
C THR A 64 -14.96 -3.33 -4.96
N LEU A 65 -13.89 -2.75 -4.41
CA LEU A 65 -13.56 -1.32 -4.61
C LEU A 65 -13.06 -1.04 -6.02
N LEU A 66 -12.29 -1.95 -6.60
CA LEU A 66 -11.81 -1.87 -7.98
C LEU A 66 -12.96 -1.95 -8.98
N ASP A 67 -13.89 -2.90 -8.79
CA ASP A 67 -15.08 -3.06 -9.64
C ASP A 67 -16.03 -1.85 -9.57
N ALA A 68 -16.12 -1.24 -8.40
CA ALA A 68 -16.90 -0.01 -8.21
C ALA A 68 -16.18 1.25 -8.73
N GLY A 69 -14.94 1.14 -9.27
CA GLY A 69 -14.14 2.25 -9.73
C GLY A 69 -13.70 3.23 -8.62
N ARG A 70 -13.74 2.78 -7.36
CA ARG A 70 -13.44 3.60 -6.17
C ARG A 70 -11.96 3.60 -5.79
N ALA A 71 -11.21 2.59 -6.20
CA ALA A 71 -9.77 2.51 -6.00
C ALA A 71 -9.07 2.18 -7.33
N THR A 72 -7.86 2.70 -7.52
CA THR A 72 -6.99 2.35 -8.64
C THR A 72 -5.83 1.48 -8.19
N ILE A 73 -5.35 1.67 -6.97
CA ILE A 73 -4.24 0.89 -6.39
C ILE A 73 -4.63 0.38 -5.02
N CYS A 74 -4.25 -0.85 -4.74
CA CYS A 74 -4.51 -1.52 -3.46
C CYS A 74 -3.23 -2.21 -2.97
N GLY A 75 -3.10 -2.36 -1.65
CA GLY A 75 -1.97 -3.09 -1.10
C GLY A 75 -2.12 -3.50 0.35
N GLU A 76 -1.26 -4.44 0.74
CA GLU A 76 -1.22 -5.05 2.05
C GLU A 76 0.21 -5.00 2.63
N GLU A 77 0.33 -5.01 3.97
CA GLU A 77 1.60 -5.11 4.67
C GLU A 77 2.34 -6.41 4.38
N SER A 78 1.62 -7.43 3.93
CA SER A 78 2.12 -8.74 3.51
C SER A 78 2.73 -8.75 2.10
N ALA A 79 3.01 -7.57 1.52
CA ALA A 79 3.55 -7.33 0.18
C ALA A 79 2.58 -7.57 -0.99
N GLY A 80 1.31 -7.89 -0.74
CA GLY A 80 0.31 -7.93 -1.80
C GLY A 80 0.06 -6.53 -2.33
N THR A 81 0.19 -6.31 -3.64
CA THR A 81 -0.08 -5.02 -4.29
C THR A 81 -0.65 -5.28 -5.68
N GLY A 82 -1.56 -4.45 -6.11
CA GLY A 82 -2.18 -4.53 -7.43
C GLY A 82 -2.94 -3.26 -7.77
N SER A 83 -3.51 -3.23 -8.96
CA SER A 83 -4.32 -2.10 -9.44
C SER A 83 -5.56 -2.59 -10.17
N ASP A 84 -6.29 -1.64 -10.76
CA ASP A 84 -7.55 -1.89 -11.46
C ASP A 84 -7.42 -2.62 -12.81
N HIS A 85 -6.20 -3.00 -13.22
CA HIS A 85 -5.95 -3.78 -14.44
C HIS A 85 -6.35 -5.26 -14.29
N VAL A 86 -6.28 -5.79 -13.05
CA VAL A 86 -6.69 -7.16 -12.70
C VAL A 86 -7.21 -7.21 -11.27
N ARG A 87 -8.07 -8.23 -10.95
CA ARG A 87 -8.72 -8.35 -9.62
C ARG A 87 -7.91 -9.20 -8.64
N GLU A 88 -6.59 -9.24 -8.83
CA GLU A 88 -5.66 -10.04 -8.04
C GLU A 88 -4.38 -9.27 -7.69
N LYS A 89 -3.63 -9.82 -6.74
CA LYS A 89 -2.27 -9.35 -6.45
C LYS A 89 -1.39 -9.53 -7.68
N ASP A 90 -0.67 -8.50 -8.03
CA ASP A 90 0.25 -8.54 -9.17
C ASP A 90 1.60 -7.94 -8.80
N GLY A 91 2.50 -8.81 -8.33
CA GLY A 91 3.86 -8.40 -7.98
C GLY A 91 4.68 -7.97 -9.20
N LEU A 92 4.42 -8.53 -10.36
CA LEU A 92 5.10 -8.13 -11.60
C LEU A 92 4.70 -6.70 -12.00
N TRP A 93 3.40 -6.38 -11.93
CA TRP A 93 2.92 -5.01 -12.13
C TRP A 93 3.59 -4.02 -11.17
N ALA A 94 3.68 -4.37 -9.88
CA ALA A 94 4.30 -3.51 -8.87
C ALA A 94 5.78 -3.25 -9.19
N VAL A 95 6.53 -4.28 -9.63
CA VAL A 95 7.92 -4.14 -10.07
C VAL A 95 8.01 -3.22 -11.30
N LEU A 96 7.17 -3.42 -12.30
CA LEU A 96 7.15 -2.58 -13.50
C LEU A 96 6.81 -1.12 -13.16
N LEU A 97 5.90 -0.87 -12.24
CA LEU A 97 5.59 0.49 -11.79
C LEU A 97 6.79 1.12 -11.06
N TRP A 98 7.47 0.37 -10.17
CA TRP A 98 8.73 0.82 -9.56
C TRP A 98 9.79 1.18 -10.61
N LEU A 99 9.97 0.36 -11.65
CA LEU A 99 10.92 0.64 -12.73
C LEU A 99 10.56 1.91 -13.51
N ASN A 100 9.27 2.15 -13.78
CA ASN A 100 8.81 3.40 -14.38
C ASN A 100 9.14 4.62 -13.51
N ILE A 101 8.90 4.51 -12.20
CA ILE A 101 9.21 5.59 -11.23
C ILE A 101 10.72 5.87 -11.21
N LEU A 102 11.54 4.82 -11.14
CA LEU A 102 13.01 4.96 -11.15
C LEU A 102 13.51 5.62 -12.44
N ALA A 103 12.98 5.19 -13.58
CA ALA A 103 13.35 5.74 -14.89
C ALA A 103 12.94 7.22 -15.02
N ALA A 104 11.72 7.56 -14.61
CA ALA A 104 11.21 8.92 -14.68
C ALA A 104 11.94 9.86 -13.70
N ARG A 105 12.21 9.42 -12.50
CA ARG A 105 12.83 10.23 -11.44
C ARG A 105 14.35 10.28 -11.52
N ARG A 106 14.98 9.31 -12.16
CA ARG A 106 16.44 9.16 -12.26
C ARG A 106 17.14 9.26 -10.91
N ARG A 107 16.57 8.63 -9.88
CA ARG A 107 17.06 8.61 -8.50
C ARG A 107 17.14 7.19 -7.97
N SER A 108 17.97 6.98 -6.96
CA SER A 108 18.04 5.69 -6.28
C SER A 108 16.74 5.42 -5.48
N VAL A 109 16.45 4.14 -5.23
CA VAL A 109 15.34 3.73 -4.35
C VAL A 109 15.45 4.43 -3.00
N LEU A 110 16.65 4.47 -2.41
CA LEU A 110 16.88 5.10 -1.11
C LEU A 110 16.52 6.59 -1.11
N ASP A 111 16.87 7.31 -2.17
CA ASP A 111 16.56 8.74 -2.27
C ASP A 111 15.05 8.98 -2.43
N ILE A 112 14.38 8.13 -3.20
CA ILE A 112 12.92 8.19 -3.37
C ILE A 112 12.23 7.93 -2.02
N VAL A 113 12.64 6.89 -1.28
CA VAL A 113 12.10 6.57 0.04
C VAL A 113 12.32 7.72 1.02
N ARG A 114 13.52 8.26 1.09
CA ARG A 114 13.85 9.38 1.99
C ARG A 114 13.04 10.64 1.66
N GLU A 115 12.88 10.94 0.39
CA GLU A 115 12.08 12.07 -0.06
C GLU A 115 10.60 11.85 0.27
N HIS A 116 10.08 10.63 0.05
CA HIS A 116 8.73 10.27 0.44
C HIS A 116 8.49 10.51 1.94
N TRP A 117 9.40 10.05 2.80
CA TRP A 117 9.29 10.28 4.24
C TRP A 117 9.36 11.77 4.64
N ARG A 118 10.17 12.58 3.95
CA ARG A 118 10.20 14.04 4.20
C ARG A 118 8.89 14.70 3.79
N THR A 119 8.28 14.21 2.73
CA THR A 119 7.07 14.81 2.14
C THR A 119 5.80 14.38 2.86
N HIS A 120 5.68 13.10 3.18
CA HIS A 120 4.45 12.49 3.72
C HIS A 120 4.58 12.05 5.18
N GLY A 121 5.78 12.15 5.76
CA GLY A 121 6.09 11.59 7.07
C GLY A 121 6.43 10.09 6.99
N ARG A 122 7.05 9.58 8.05
CA ARG A 122 7.37 8.18 8.21
C ARG A 122 6.46 7.54 9.24
N ASN A 123 5.87 6.41 8.91
CA ASN A 123 5.12 5.61 9.85
C ASN A 123 6.05 4.61 10.55
N TYR A 124 5.90 4.50 11.86
CA TYR A 124 6.55 3.49 12.69
C TYR A 124 5.46 2.58 13.22
N TYR A 125 5.59 1.30 12.98
CA TYR A 125 4.62 0.30 13.41
C TYR A 125 5.33 -1.02 13.68
N ALA A 126 4.69 -1.86 14.49
CA ALA A 126 5.11 -3.22 14.74
C ALA A 126 3.88 -4.14 14.61
N ARG A 127 4.13 -5.36 14.19
CA ARG A 127 3.15 -6.43 14.21
C ARG A 127 3.68 -7.52 15.15
N HIS A 128 2.84 -7.93 16.09
CA HIS A 128 3.14 -9.01 17.00
C HIS A 128 2.24 -10.19 16.63
N ASP A 129 2.84 -11.28 16.18
CA ASP A 129 2.13 -12.51 15.86
C ASP A 129 2.30 -13.50 17.00
N TYR A 130 1.20 -14.08 17.46
CA TYR A 130 1.16 -15.09 18.49
C TYR A 130 0.61 -16.37 17.86
N GLU A 131 1.45 -17.40 17.81
CA GLU A 131 1.09 -18.70 17.23
C GLU A 131 0.89 -19.73 18.35
N GLU A 132 0.09 -20.76 18.08
CA GLU A 132 -0.18 -21.87 19.00
C GLU A 132 -0.72 -21.42 20.38
N VAL A 133 -1.46 -20.32 20.40
CA VAL A 133 -2.08 -19.78 21.62
C VAL A 133 -3.38 -20.53 21.89
N ASP A 134 -3.63 -20.82 23.19
CA ASP A 134 -4.89 -21.41 23.62
C ASP A 134 -6.09 -20.54 23.18
N ALA A 135 -7.13 -21.20 22.65
CA ALA A 135 -8.26 -20.50 22.07
C ALA A 135 -9.08 -19.70 23.12
N GLU A 136 -9.17 -20.20 24.36
CA GLU A 136 -9.88 -19.50 25.44
C GLU A 136 -9.13 -18.22 25.83
N ALA A 137 -7.80 -18.29 25.94
CA ALA A 137 -6.96 -17.13 26.21
C ALA A 137 -7.06 -16.09 25.08
N ALA A 138 -7.01 -16.52 23.80
CA ALA A 138 -7.14 -15.64 22.65
C ALA A 138 -8.53 -14.96 22.60
N ASN A 139 -9.60 -15.71 22.83
CA ASN A 139 -10.96 -15.17 22.89
C ASN A 139 -11.16 -14.21 24.06
N GLY A 140 -10.55 -14.52 25.21
CA GLY A 140 -10.56 -13.63 26.37
C GLY A 140 -9.89 -12.29 26.09
N LEU A 141 -8.75 -12.30 25.38
CA LEU A 141 -8.08 -11.08 24.94
C LEU A 141 -8.96 -10.27 23.97
N MET A 142 -9.55 -10.93 22.98
CA MET A 142 -10.42 -10.26 21.98
C MET A 142 -11.70 -9.67 22.62
N ALA A 143 -12.21 -10.29 23.67
CA ALA A 143 -13.36 -9.76 24.41
C ALA A 143 -13.01 -8.57 25.30
N HIS A 144 -11.73 -8.41 25.63
CA HIS A 144 -11.23 -7.29 26.46
C HIS A 144 -10.90 -6.04 25.63
N LEU A 145 -10.58 -6.22 24.35
CA LEU A 145 -10.29 -5.13 23.40
C LEU A 145 -11.56 -4.49 22.86
#